data_4f1b80b2b19f26e6ac9d3d3e99eb6017
#
_entry.id   4f1b80b2b19f26e6ac9d3d3e99eb6017
#
_cell.length_a   1.000
_cell.length_b   1.000
_cell.length_c   1.000
_cell.angle_alpha   90.00
_cell.angle_beta   90.00
_cell.angle_gamma   90.00
#
_symmetry.space_group_name_H-M   'P 1'
#
loop_
_entity.id
_entity.type
_entity.pdbx_description
1 polymer ?
#
loop_
_entity_poly.entity_id
_entity_poly.type
_entity_poly.pdbx_seq_one_letter_code
_entity_poly.pdbx_strand_id
1 'polypeptide(L)'
;MTRLTTIDTDALWDGIDEQRARTAGLLEGLTPEQWEHPSLCDGWTVRHVAAHLTMQQQRVRDALGFISRHPRILRSMPLNTFIHDAGVIQAQTLSTEEIIAAIRNGMGSRRHNLGLTPLETLTDILVHSQDIAIPLGVDLPMRPALSAAAATRRWDTRNTWLATVNRRLPLDSYQLRATDTDWSRGQGPDVSGPISAILLLLTGRTAALEHLTGDGADVLRLTQTRLA
;
A
#
# COMPACT_ATOMS: atom_id res chain seq x y z
N MET A 1 -28.89 -0.91 -4.01
CA MET A 1 -27.87 -0.26 -4.86
C MET A 1 -27.26 0.89 -4.03
N THR A 2 -26.15 0.60 -3.33
CA THR A 2 -25.44 1.60 -2.53
C THR A 2 -24.77 2.56 -3.50
N ARG A 3 -25.10 3.85 -3.43
CA ARG A 3 -24.39 4.89 -4.20
C ARG A 3 -22.94 4.87 -3.74
N LEU A 4 -22.04 4.45 -4.62
CA LEU A 4 -20.62 4.71 -4.46
C LEU A 4 -20.46 6.23 -4.31
N THR A 5 -20.11 6.70 -3.14
CA THR A 5 -19.72 8.09 -2.95
C THR A 5 -18.43 8.25 -3.74
N THR A 6 -18.54 8.78 -4.94
CA THR A 6 -17.37 9.09 -5.77
C THR A 6 -16.62 10.16 -4.99
N ILE A 7 -15.47 9.80 -4.45
CA ILE A 7 -14.63 10.79 -3.78
C ILE A 7 -14.24 11.86 -4.81
N ASP A 8 -14.37 13.12 -4.43
CA ASP A 8 -13.93 14.22 -5.29
C ASP A 8 -12.41 14.13 -5.54
N THR A 9 -12.01 14.45 -6.77
CA THR A 9 -10.61 14.33 -7.20
C THR A 9 -9.67 15.20 -6.36
N ASP A 10 -10.10 16.38 -5.96
CA ASP A 10 -9.31 17.27 -5.13
C ASP A 10 -9.17 16.69 -3.71
N ALA A 11 -10.27 16.24 -3.11
CA ALA A 11 -10.25 15.58 -1.81
C ALA A 11 -9.39 14.31 -1.79
N LEU A 12 -9.32 13.59 -2.93
CA LEU A 12 -8.45 12.41 -3.08
C LEU A 12 -6.97 12.81 -3.03
N TRP A 13 -6.58 13.83 -3.80
CA TRP A 13 -5.21 14.32 -3.83
C TRP A 13 -4.78 14.95 -2.49
N ASP A 14 -5.66 15.69 -1.86
CA ASP A 14 -5.42 16.24 -0.52
C ASP A 14 -5.18 15.11 0.50
N GLY A 15 -5.94 14.02 0.39
CA GLY A 15 -5.73 12.83 1.20
C GLY A 15 -4.41 12.11 0.94
N ILE A 16 -3.96 12.05 -0.32
CA ILE A 16 -2.63 11.51 -0.67
C ILE A 16 -1.54 12.37 -0.03
N ASP A 17 -1.64 13.69 -0.14
CA ASP A 17 -0.63 14.61 0.40
C ASP A 17 -0.62 14.61 1.93
N GLU A 18 -1.78 14.51 2.58
CA GLU A 18 -1.88 14.33 4.02
C GLU A 18 -1.16 13.04 4.48
N GLN A 19 -1.40 11.92 3.78
CA GLN A 19 -0.73 10.67 4.12
C GLN A 19 0.78 10.72 3.85
N ARG A 20 1.22 11.38 2.76
CA ARG A 20 2.65 11.64 2.50
C ARG A 20 3.30 12.43 3.63
N ALA A 21 2.63 13.49 4.09
CA ALA A 21 3.13 14.32 5.20
C ALA A 21 3.27 13.50 6.50
N ARG A 22 2.27 12.68 6.84
CA ARG A 22 2.32 11.80 8.01
C ARG A 22 3.43 10.77 7.90
N THR A 23 3.58 10.14 6.72
CA THR A 23 4.63 9.15 6.48
C THR A 23 6.02 9.79 6.57
N ALA A 24 6.21 10.96 5.97
CA ALA A 24 7.48 11.69 6.10
C ALA A 24 7.79 12.07 7.55
N GLY A 25 6.77 12.52 8.31
CA GLY A 25 6.92 12.82 9.74
C GLY A 25 7.28 11.60 10.59
N LEU A 26 6.72 10.43 10.28
CA LEU A 26 7.12 9.17 10.91
C LEU A 26 8.60 8.87 10.62
N LEU A 27 9.01 8.94 9.35
CA LEU A 27 10.36 8.61 8.90
C LEU A 27 11.43 9.53 9.50
N GLU A 28 11.12 10.81 9.74
CA GLU A 28 12.03 11.79 10.38
C GLU A 28 12.38 11.42 11.82
N GLY A 29 11.50 10.71 12.52
CA GLY A 29 11.69 10.27 13.91
C GLY A 29 12.40 8.93 14.07
N LEU A 30 12.76 8.24 12.97
CA LEU A 30 13.32 6.89 13.04
C LEU A 30 14.80 6.88 13.35
N THR A 31 15.20 5.93 14.20
CA THR A 31 16.64 5.62 14.42
C THR A 31 17.22 4.85 13.23
N PRO A 32 18.56 4.80 13.07
CA PRO A 32 19.19 3.99 12.03
C PRO A 32 18.74 2.52 12.04
N GLU A 33 18.54 1.93 13.22
CA GLU A 33 18.11 0.55 13.40
C GLU A 33 16.66 0.36 12.93
N GLN A 34 15.80 1.34 13.18
CA GLN A 34 14.40 1.31 12.72
C GLN A 34 14.28 1.43 11.20
N TRP A 35 15.19 2.15 10.54
CA TRP A 35 15.25 2.19 9.08
C TRP A 35 15.57 0.83 8.46
N GLU A 36 16.37 0.02 9.14
CA GLU A 36 16.72 -1.34 8.69
C GLU A 36 15.79 -2.43 9.26
N HIS A 37 14.76 -2.06 10.03
CA HIS A 37 13.78 -3.00 10.55
C HIS A 37 12.98 -3.65 9.39
N PRO A 38 12.68 -4.97 9.44
CA PRO A 38 11.80 -5.62 8.48
C PRO A 38 10.44 -4.93 8.39
N SER A 39 9.93 -4.73 7.18
CA SER A 39 8.59 -4.20 6.92
C SER A 39 7.56 -5.32 6.73
N LEU A 40 6.28 -4.98 6.48
CA LEU A 40 5.27 -5.98 6.08
C LEU A 40 5.42 -6.45 4.62
N CYS A 41 6.30 -5.82 3.83
CA CYS A 41 6.64 -6.29 2.49
C CYS A 41 7.74 -7.35 2.57
N ASP A 42 7.45 -8.58 2.12
CA ASP A 42 8.40 -9.69 2.14
C ASP A 42 9.76 -9.27 1.52
N GLY A 43 10.85 -9.45 2.25
CA GLY A 43 12.21 -9.15 1.82
C GLY A 43 12.59 -7.66 1.82
N TRP A 44 11.70 -6.76 2.25
CA TRP A 44 11.96 -5.33 2.35
C TRP A 44 12.09 -4.84 3.79
N THR A 45 13.05 -3.96 4.03
CA THR A 45 13.12 -3.14 5.25
C THR A 45 12.25 -1.90 5.11
N VAL A 46 12.05 -1.17 6.21
CA VAL A 46 11.43 0.16 6.23
C VAL A 46 12.06 1.08 5.18
N ARG A 47 13.40 1.07 5.06
CA ARG A 47 14.16 1.85 4.08
C ARG A 47 13.73 1.55 2.64
N HIS A 48 13.56 0.27 2.30
CA HIS A 48 13.15 -0.15 0.96
C HIS A 48 11.73 0.34 0.63
N VAL A 49 10.78 0.20 1.57
CA VAL A 49 9.41 0.70 1.41
C VAL A 49 9.39 2.21 1.25
N ALA A 50 10.12 2.94 2.09
CA ALA A 50 10.20 4.40 2.02
C ALA A 50 10.83 4.88 0.69
N ALA A 51 11.88 4.21 0.21
CA ALA A 51 12.48 4.50 -1.09
C ALA A 51 11.52 4.21 -2.25
N HIS A 52 10.74 3.12 -2.18
CA HIS A 52 9.69 2.81 -3.16
C HIS A 52 8.66 3.95 -3.25
N LEU A 53 8.23 4.53 -2.14
CA LEU A 53 7.28 5.64 -2.12
C LEU A 53 7.77 6.88 -2.87
N THR A 54 9.09 7.08 -3.02
CA THR A 54 9.66 8.17 -3.83
C THR A 54 9.40 7.99 -5.34
N MET A 55 9.03 6.77 -5.77
CA MET A 55 8.86 6.40 -7.17
C MET A 55 7.42 6.58 -7.69
N GLN A 56 6.48 7.06 -6.86
CA GLN A 56 5.05 7.18 -7.21
C GLN A 56 4.72 8.18 -8.33
N GLN A 57 5.66 9.03 -8.72
CA GLN A 57 5.43 10.14 -9.66
C GLN A 57 6.43 10.14 -10.82
N GLN A 58 7.00 8.99 -11.13
CA GLN A 58 8.01 8.88 -12.17
C GLN A 58 7.43 9.19 -13.55
N ARG A 59 8.12 10.06 -14.29
CA ARG A 59 7.87 10.26 -15.71
C ARG A 59 8.54 9.16 -16.51
N VAL A 60 8.08 8.95 -17.74
CA VAL A 60 8.70 7.99 -18.68
C VAL A 60 10.21 8.23 -18.80
N ARG A 61 10.65 9.50 -18.89
CA ARG A 61 12.07 9.87 -18.96
C ARG A 61 12.85 9.45 -17.70
N ASP A 62 12.22 9.52 -16.53
CA ASP A 62 12.84 9.18 -15.25
C ASP A 62 13.00 7.64 -15.15
N ALA A 63 11.98 6.90 -15.59
CA ALA A 63 12.03 5.44 -15.70
C ALA A 63 13.08 4.99 -16.73
N LEU A 64 13.15 5.62 -17.90
CA LEU A 64 14.19 5.33 -18.90
C LEU A 64 15.59 5.67 -18.38
N GLY A 65 15.75 6.81 -17.69
CA GLY A 65 16.99 7.18 -17.04
C GLY A 65 17.41 6.20 -15.92
N PHE A 66 16.45 5.67 -15.16
CA PHE A 66 16.68 4.64 -14.16
C PHE A 66 17.16 3.34 -14.83
N ILE A 67 16.46 2.86 -15.85
CA ILE A 67 16.83 1.65 -16.60
C ILE A 67 18.20 1.81 -17.26
N SER A 68 18.52 2.96 -17.84
CA SER A 68 19.83 3.18 -18.46
C SER A 68 20.99 3.11 -17.48
N ARG A 69 20.80 3.57 -16.25
CA ARG A 69 21.79 3.49 -15.16
C ARG A 69 21.86 2.09 -14.55
N HIS A 70 20.76 1.33 -14.60
CA HIS A 70 20.66 0.00 -13.99
C HIS A 70 20.13 -1.04 -15.01
N PRO A 71 20.84 -1.32 -16.13
CA PRO A 71 20.29 -2.12 -17.22
C PRO A 71 20.00 -3.58 -16.82
N ARG A 72 20.61 -4.07 -15.74
CA ARG A 72 20.33 -5.42 -15.21
C ARG A 72 18.89 -5.57 -14.70
N ILE A 73 18.20 -4.47 -14.36
CA ILE A 73 16.79 -4.50 -13.90
C ILE A 73 15.85 -5.10 -14.97
N LEU A 74 16.21 -5.03 -16.27
CA LEU A 74 15.43 -5.63 -17.35
C LEU A 74 15.39 -7.17 -17.28
N ARG A 75 16.23 -7.79 -16.46
CA ARG A 75 16.22 -9.24 -16.21
C ARG A 75 15.30 -9.62 -15.06
N SER A 76 14.83 -8.66 -14.29
CA SER A 76 13.94 -8.85 -13.14
C SER A 76 12.49 -9.01 -13.63
N MET A 77 12.15 -10.23 -14.02
CA MET A 77 10.79 -10.59 -14.44
C MET A 77 10.29 -11.73 -13.55
N PRO A 78 9.05 -11.77 -13.13
CA PRO A 78 7.88 -10.94 -13.53
C PRO A 78 7.88 -9.52 -12.90
N LEU A 79 6.84 -8.73 -13.20
CA LEU A 79 6.71 -7.32 -12.77
C LEU A 79 6.95 -7.10 -11.27
N ASN A 80 6.53 -8.03 -10.41
CA ASN A 80 6.75 -7.94 -8.96
C ASN A 80 8.24 -7.93 -8.61
N THR A 81 9.04 -8.80 -9.27
CA THR A 81 10.49 -8.83 -9.09
C THR A 81 11.11 -7.52 -9.58
N PHE A 82 10.62 -6.97 -10.68
CA PHE A 82 11.09 -5.67 -11.18
C PHE A 82 10.81 -4.55 -10.16
N ILE A 83 9.60 -4.48 -9.60
CA ILE A 83 9.23 -3.48 -8.59
C ILE A 83 10.08 -3.67 -7.34
N HIS A 84 10.26 -4.91 -6.90
CA HIS A 84 11.10 -5.25 -5.75
C HIS A 84 12.54 -4.76 -5.94
N ASP A 85 13.19 -5.14 -7.03
CA ASP A 85 14.58 -4.79 -7.30
C ASP A 85 14.76 -3.29 -7.52
N ALA A 86 13.78 -2.62 -8.15
CA ALA A 86 13.78 -1.18 -8.31
C ALA A 86 13.74 -0.45 -6.96
N GLY A 87 12.92 -0.91 -6.01
CA GLY A 87 12.88 -0.38 -4.65
C GLY A 87 14.19 -0.56 -3.90
N VAL A 88 14.82 -1.74 -4.02
CA VAL A 88 16.13 -2.02 -3.42
C VAL A 88 17.23 -1.10 -4.00
N ILE A 89 17.28 -0.96 -5.32
CA ILE A 89 18.26 -0.07 -5.99
C ILE A 89 18.03 1.39 -5.55
N GLN A 90 16.77 1.83 -5.50
CA GLN A 90 16.42 3.19 -5.06
C GLN A 90 16.88 3.44 -3.62
N ALA A 91 16.66 2.49 -2.72
CA ALA A 91 17.08 2.57 -1.33
C ALA A 91 18.62 2.63 -1.16
N GLN A 92 19.37 1.99 -2.06
CA GLN A 92 20.82 2.06 -2.08
C GLN A 92 21.35 3.38 -2.66
N THR A 93 20.55 4.06 -3.47
CA THR A 93 20.95 5.28 -4.18
C THR A 93 20.71 6.54 -3.35
N LEU A 94 19.66 6.56 -2.52
CA LEU A 94 19.25 7.72 -1.74
C LEU A 94 19.65 7.60 -0.27
N SER A 95 20.05 8.72 0.35
CA SER A 95 20.15 8.81 1.81
C SER A 95 18.74 8.85 2.44
N THR A 96 18.64 8.67 3.75
CA THR A 96 17.38 8.77 4.50
C THR A 96 16.75 10.15 4.36
N GLU A 97 17.57 11.20 4.42
CA GLU A 97 17.17 12.60 4.25
C GLU A 97 16.63 12.86 2.83
N GLU A 98 17.30 12.30 1.81
CA GLU A 98 16.86 12.41 0.42
C GLU A 98 15.53 11.67 0.17
N ILE A 99 15.33 10.51 0.80
CA ILE A 99 14.05 9.78 0.76
C ILE A 99 12.92 10.64 1.35
N ILE A 100 13.12 11.17 2.56
CA ILE A 100 12.14 12.02 3.24
C ILE A 100 11.84 13.27 2.40
N ALA A 101 12.87 13.94 1.91
CA ALA A 101 12.74 15.12 1.07
C ALA A 101 11.97 14.80 -0.23
N ALA A 102 12.23 13.66 -0.86
CA ALA A 102 11.53 13.24 -2.08
C ALA A 102 10.03 12.99 -1.84
N ILE A 103 9.66 12.35 -0.71
CA ILE A 103 8.27 12.15 -0.32
C ILE A 103 7.58 13.50 -0.08
N ARG A 104 8.23 14.43 0.64
CA ARG A 104 7.71 15.78 0.88
C ARG A 104 7.56 16.60 -0.40
N ASN A 105 8.54 16.55 -1.30
CA ASN A 105 8.49 17.22 -2.60
C ASN A 105 7.42 16.66 -3.53
N GLY A 106 6.92 15.47 -3.24
CA GLY A 106 5.78 14.87 -3.91
C GLY A 106 4.44 15.52 -3.56
N MET A 107 4.34 16.25 -2.46
CA MET A 107 3.11 16.94 -2.06
C MET A 107 2.81 18.10 -3.02
N GLY A 108 1.51 18.36 -3.23
CA GLY A 108 1.03 19.32 -4.23
C GLY A 108 1.13 18.84 -5.69
N SER A 109 1.81 17.73 -5.94
CA SER A 109 1.87 17.14 -7.28
C SER A 109 0.68 16.22 -7.53
N ARG A 110 -0.08 16.52 -8.58
CA ARG A 110 -1.21 15.69 -9.02
C ARG A 110 -0.79 14.68 -10.10
N ARG A 111 0.40 14.07 -9.91
CA ARG A 111 0.97 13.10 -10.85
C ARG A 111 0.89 11.70 -10.28
N HIS A 112 0.71 10.75 -11.17
CA HIS A 112 0.77 9.31 -10.92
C HIS A 112 1.62 8.63 -12.00
N ASN A 113 2.04 7.42 -11.76
CA ASN A 113 2.79 6.62 -12.73
C ASN A 113 1.94 6.31 -13.98
N LEU A 114 2.61 6.16 -15.11
CA LEU A 114 1.95 5.86 -16.39
C LEU A 114 1.15 4.55 -16.30
N GLY A 115 -0.09 4.59 -16.80
CA GLY A 115 -0.99 3.43 -16.78
C GLY A 115 -1.72 3.20 -15.44
N LEU A 116 -1.46 4.03 -14.43
CA LEU A 116 -2.17 4.03 -13.15
C LEU A 116 -3.13 5.22 -13.07
N THR A 117 -3.95 5.25 -12.03
CA THR A 117 -4.85 6.38 -11.72
C THR A 117 -4.49 6.95 -10.33
N PRO A 118 -5.07 8.09 -9.94
CA PRO A 118 -4.89 8.61 -8.58
C PRO A 118 -5.30 7.64 -7.47
N LEU A 119 -6.24 6.71 -7.74
CA LEU A 119 -6.67 5.70 -6.77
C LEU A 119 -5.59 4.64 -6.51
N GLU A 120 -4.78 4.27 -7.51
CA GLU A 120 -3.61 3.42 -7.27
C GLU A 120 -2.56 4.16 -6.42
N THR A 121 -2.31 5.45 -6.68
CA THR A 121 -1.40 6.26 -5.87
C THR A 121 -1.89 6.39 -4.43
N LEU A 122 -3.21 6.60 -4.23
CA LEU A 122 -3.80 6.60 -2.89
C LEU A 122 -3.62 5.24 -2.19
N THR A 123 -3.95 4.16 -2.88
CA THR A 123 -3.81 2.81 -2.31
C THR A 123 -2.36 2.54 -1.90
N ASP A 124 -1.43 2.89 -2.76
CA ASP A 124 0.00 2.67 -2.57
C ASP A 124 0.52 3.42 -1.33
N ILE A 125 0.24 4.73 -1.21
CA ILE A 125 0.69 5.49 -0.03
C ILE A 125 0.01 5.03 1.26
N LEU A 126 -1.31 4.70 1.25
CA LEU A 126 -2.02 4.22 2.42
C LEU A 126 -1.45 2.88 2.91
N VAL A 127 -1.24 1.93 2.00
CA VAL A 127 -0.80 0.58 2.36
C VAL A 127 0.67 0.57 2.76
N HIS A 128 1.54 1.19 1.98
CA HIS A 128 2.98 1.17 2.28
C HIS A 128 3.35 2.01 3.52
N SER A 129 2.57 3.03 3.86
CA SER A 129 2.74 3.70 5.15
C SER A 129 2.48 2.76 6.34
N GLN A 130 1.52 1.82 6.21
CA GLN A 130 1.27 0.79 7.21
C GLN A 130 2.32 -0.33 7.19
N ASP A 131 2.88 -0.64 6.02
CA ASP A 131 4.00 -1.58 5.92
C ASP A 131 5.23 -1.10 6.70
N ILE A 132 5.35 0.20 6.92
CA ILE A 132 6.37 0.83 7.77
C ILE A 132 5.91 0.91 9.23
N ALA A 133 4.71 1.43 9.47
CA ALA A 133 4.23 1.79 10.80
C ALA A 133 3.93 0.59 11.70
N ILE A 134 3.24 -0.42 11.16
CA ILE A 134 2.80 -1.60 11.94
C ILE A 134 3.98 -2.37 12.55
N PRO A 135 5.04 -2.75 11.80
CA PRO A 135 6.18 -3.46 12.38
C PRO A 135 6.95 -2.66 13.44
N LEU A 136 6.88 -1.34 13.35
CA LEU A 136 7.51 -0.44 14.33
C LEU A 136 6.62 -0.14 15.55
N GLY A 137 5.39 -0.67 15.58
CA GLY A 137 4.43 -0.42 16.66
C GLY A 137 3.93 1.04 16.70
N VAL A 138 3.98 1.74 15.56
CA VAL A 138 3.54 3.15 15.46
C VAL A 138 2.11 3.21 14.94
N ASP A 139 1.26 3.96 15.64
CA ASP A 139 -0.09 4.26 15.17
C ASP A 139 -0.02 5.35 14.08
N LEU A 140 -0.41 4.98 12.87
CA LEU A 140 -0.48 5.89 11.72
C LEU A 140 -1.88 5.80 11.09
N PRO A 141 -2.88 6.54 11.61
CA PRO A 141 -4.27 6.36 11.22
C PRO A 141 -4.53 6.72 9.75
N MET A 142 -5.38 5.93 9.10
CA MET A 142 -5.89 6.18 7.76
C MET A 142 -7.32 6.73 7.84
N ARG A 143 -7.65 7.73 7.03
CA ARG A 143 -9.02 8.29 6.98
C ARG A 143 -9.99 7.25 6.40
N PRO A 144 -11.14 6.95 7.07
CA PRO A 144 -12.07 5.91 6.61
C PRO A 144 -12.58 6.13 5.18
N ALA A 145 -12.90 7.37 4.79
CA ALA A 145 -13.39 7.65 3.44
C ALA A 145 -12.35 7.34 2.35
N LEU A 146 -11.07 7.63 2.60
CA LEU A 146 -9.96 7.35 1.68
C LEU A 146 -9.69 5.84 1.60
N SER A 147 -9.69 5.18 2.76
CA SER A 147 -9.52 3.71 2.84
C SER A 147 -10.66 2.99 2.11
N ALA A 148 -11.91 3.48 2.21
CA ALA A 148 -13.06 2.93 1.50
C ALA A 148 -12.93 3.08 -0.02
N ALA A 149 -12.45 4.25 -0.50
CA ALA A 149 -12.19 4.46 -1.92
C ALA A 149 -11.09 3.51 -2.45
N ALA A 150 -9.98 3.38 -1.71
CA ALA A 150 -8.89 2.46 -2.03
C ALA A 150 -9.35 0.99 -1.98
N ALA A 151 -10.12 0.59 -0.95
CA ALA A 151 -10.67 -0.76 -0.81
C ALA A 151 -11.63 -1.08 -1.96
N THR A 152 -12.50 -0.14 -2.35
CA THR A 152 -13.38 -0.28 -3.53
C THR A 152 -12.56 -0.51 -4.79
N ARG A 153 -11.54 0.31 -5.03
CA ARG A 153 -10.66 0.17 -6.20
C ARG A 153 -9.96 -1.19 -6.22
N ARG A 154 -9.44 -1.64 -5.06
CA ARG A 154 -8.78 -2.96 -4.93
C ARG A 154 -9.76 -4.10 -5.19
N TRP A 155 -10.96 -4.03 -4.65
CA TRP A 155 -12.00 -5.01 -4.91
C TRP A 155 -12.39 -5.08 -6.39
N ASP A 156 -12.61 -3.95 -7.04
CA ASP A 156 -13.05 -3.88 -8.44
C ASP A 156 -11.94 -4.35 -9.41
N THR A 157 -10.68 -4.14 -9.07
CA THR A 157 -9.53 -4.55 -9.90
C THR A 157 -8.94 -5.91 -9.55
N ARG A 158 -9.49 -6.64 -8.58
CA ARG A 158 -8.95 -7.91 -8.08
C ARG A 158 -8.78 -9.02 -9.12
N ASN A 159 -9.50 -8.95 -10.22
CA ASN A 159 -9.44 -9.90 -11.34
C ASN A 159 -8.75 -9.33 -12.58
N THR A 160 -8.05 -8.21 -12.46
CA THR A 160 -7.29 -7.59 -13.55
C THR A 160 -5.79 -7.86 -13.39
N TRP A 161 -4.98 -7.43 -14.36
CA TRP A 161 -3.53 -7.51 -14.29
C TRP A 161 -2.93 -6.76 -13.07
N LEU A 162 -3.60 -5.70 -12.59
CA LEU A 162 -3.21 -4.96 -11.38
C LEU A 162 -3.19 -5.83 -10.12
N ALA A 163 -3.95 -6.91 -10.10
CA ALA A 163 -3.96 -7.84 -8.98
C ALA A 163 -2.73 -8.76 -8.94
N THR A 164 -1.97 -8.87 -10.03
CA THR A 164 -0.75 -9.69 -10.06
C THR A 164 0.39 -9.08 -9.23
N VAL A 165 0.31 -7.79 -8.93
CA VAL A 165 1.31 -7.04 -8.15
C VAL A 165 1.16 -7.26 -6.63
N ASN A 166 0.03 -7.84 -6.19
CA ASN A 166 -0.23 -8.04 -4.76
C ASN A 166 -0.50 -9.52 -4.45
N ARG A 167 -0.09 -9.95 -3.26
CA ARG A 167 -0.40 -11.29 -2.74
C ARG A 167 -1.92 -11.43 -2.64
N ARG A 168 -2.49 -12.46 -3.27
CA ARG A 168 -3.94 -12.69 -3.26
C ARG A 168 -4.32 -13.62 -2.13
N LEU A 169 -5.25 -13.14 -1.31
CA LEU A 169 -6.07 -14.00 -0.47
C LEU A 169 -7.37 -14.34 -1.22
N PRO A 170 -7.94 -15.54 -1.06
CA PRO A 170 -9.18 -15.94 -1.72
C PRO A 170 -10.39 -15.29 -1.05
N LEU A 171 -10.50 -13.96 -1.13
CA LEU A 171 -11.51 -13.18 -0.41
C LEU A 171 -12.89 -13.15 -1.11
N ASP A 172 -13.01 -13.68 -2.32
CA ASP A 172 -14.27 -13.71 -3.08
C ASP A 172 -15.38 -14.53 -2.40
N SER A 173 -15.00 -15.47 -1.52
CA SER A 173 -15.92 -16.34 -0.77
C SER A 173 -16.27 -15.80 0.63
N TYR A 174 -15.95 -14.55 0.93
CA TYR A 174 -16.21 -13.93 2.22
C TYR A 174 -17.05 -12.67 2.06
N GLN A 175 -17.87 -12.37 3.10
CA GLN A 175 -18.56 -11.10 3.24
C GLN A 175 -17.64 -10.14 4.01
N LEU A 176 -17.05 -9.18 3.31
CA LEU A 176 -16.24 -8.13 3.95
C LEU A 176 -17.13 -6.96 4.33
N ARG A 177 -17.06 -6.49 5.58
CA ARG A 177 -17.90 -5.40 6.10
C ARG A 177 -17.09 -4.45 6.97
N ALA A 178 -17.10 -3.18 6.62
CA ALA A 178 -16.53 -2.14 7.47
C ALA A 178 -17.45 -1.81 8.65
N THR A 179 -16.83 -1.51 9.80
CA THR A 179 -17.55 -1.11 11.04
C THR A 179 -17.54 0.39 11.27
N ASP A 180 -16.66 1.13 10.59
CA ASP A 180 -16.42 2.56 10.75
C ASP A 180 -16.86 3.41 9.54
N THR A 181 -17.42 2.75 8.50
CA THR A 181 -17.98 3.41 7.32
C THR A 181 -18.98 2.49 6.62
N ASP A 182 -19.89 3.05 5.80
CA ASP A 182 -20.85 2.26 4.99
C ASP A 182 -20.14 1.63 3.77
N TRP A 183 -19.45 0.51 4.01
CA TRP A 183 -18.76 -0.25 2.99
C TRP A 183 -18.91 -1.76 3.23
N SER A 184 -19.34 -2.49 2.22
CA SER A 184 -19.33 -3.96 2.25
C SER A 184 -19.20 -4.55 0.85
N ARG A 185 -18.55 -5.71 0.74
CA ARG A 185 -18.34 -6.46 -0.51
C ARG A 185 -18.27 -7.95 -0.27
N GLY A 186 -18.63 -8.71 -1.32
CA GLY A 186 -18.58 -10.17 -1.30
C GLY A 186 -19.81 -10.80 -0.66
N GLN A 187 -19.77 -12.12 -0.50
CA GLN A 187 -20.82 -12.94 0.13
C GLN A 187 -20.14 -14.16 0.78
N GLY A 188 -20.67 -14.63 1.91
CA GLY A 188 -20.14 -15.79 2.64
C GLY A 188 -19.90 -15.50 4.11
N PRO A 189 -19.03 -16.26 4.80
CA PRO A 189 -18.66 -16.01 6.18
C PRO A 189 -18.19 -14.58 6.42
N ASP A 190 -18.64 -13.98 7.51
CA ASP A 190 -18.43 -12.57 7.82
C ASP A 190 -16.97 -12.28 8.22
N VAL A 191 -16.42 -11.18 7.66
CA VAL A 191 -15.13 -10.59 8.02
C VAL A 191 -15.36 -9.11 8.26
N SER A 192 -15.46 -8.72 9.51
CA SER A 192 -15.86 -7.36 9.91
C SER A 192 -14.77 -6.66 10.71
N GLY A 193 -14.59 -5.36 10.49
CA GLY A 193 -13.66 -4.51 11.22
C GLY A 193 -13.47 -3.14 10.57
N PRO A 194 -12.51 -2.33 11.03
CA PRO A 194 -12.22 -1.04 10.42
C PRO A 194 -11.90 -1.17 8.93
N ILE A 195 -12.34 -0.21 8.13
CA ILE A 195 -12.08 -0.24 6.67
C ILE A 195 -10.59 -0.24 6.34
N SER A 196 -9.76 0.34 7.20
CA SER A 196 -8.31 0.29 7.10
C SER A 196 -7.76 -1.14 7.15
N ALA A 197 -8.26 -1.94 8.10
CA ALA A 197 -7.87 -3.36 8.21
C ALA A 197 -8.37 -4.18 7.01
N ILE A 198 -9.57 -3.89 6.51
CA ILE A 198 -10.09 -4.52 5.29
C ILE A 198 -9.23 -4.16 4.06
N LEU A 199 -8.82 -2.89 3.91
CA LEU A 199 -7.92 -2.47 2.84
C LEU A 199 -6.59 -3.23 2.89
N LEU A 200 -6.00 -3.35 4.07
CA LEU A 200 -4.75 -4.11 4.27
C LEU A 200 -4.95 -5.59 3.91
N LEU A 201 -6.05 -6.20 4.34
CA LEU A 201 -6.37 -7.58 3.97
C LEU A 201 -6.53 -7.74 2.45
N LEU A 202 -7.23 -6.82 1.77
CA LEU A 202 -7.41 -6.81 0.31
C LEU A 202 -6.08 -6.65 -0.46
N THR A 203 -5.05 -6.14 0.19
CA THR A 203 -3.70 -6.01 -0.35
C THR A 203 -2.73 -7.07 0.17
N GLY A 204 -3.25 -8.10 0.87
CA GLY A 204 -2.50 -9.28 1.31
C GLY A 204 -1.75 -9.12 2.62
N ARG A 205 -2.00 -8.05 3.39
CA ARG A 205 -1.39 -7.82 4.70
C ARG A 205 -2.15 -8.58 5.79
N THR A 206 -1.70 -9.79 6.08
CA THR A 206 -2.36 -10.68 7.05
C THR A 206 -2.27 -10.19 8.49
N ALA A 207 -1.32 -9.30 8.82
CA ALA A 207 -1.28 -8.60 10.11
C ALA A 207 -2.60 -7.88 10.43
N ALA A 208 -3.35 -7.44 9.41
CA ALA A 208 -4.67 -6.83 9.59
C ALA A 208 -5.72 -7.75 10.22
N LEU A 209 -5.53 -9.07 10.19
CA LEU A 209 -6.48 -10.04 10.77
C LEU A 209 -6.66 -9.86 12.27
N GLU A 210 -5.69 -9.28 12.98
CA GLU A 210 -5.80 -8.97 14.42
C GLU A 210 -6.94 -7.98 14.70
N HIS A 211 -7.27 -7.12 13.76
CA HIS A 211 -8.30 -6.08 13.86
C HIS A 211 -9.64 -6.48 13.21
N LEU A 212 -9.77 -7.72 12.73
CA LEU A 212 -10.96 -8.22 12.04
C LEU A 212 -11.62 -9.32 12.89
N THR A 213 -12.95 -9.39 12.82
CA THR A 213 -13.79 -10.32 13.58
C THR A 213 -14.76 -11.06 12.66
N GLY A 214 -15.44 -12.08 13.17
CA GLY A 214 -16.41 -12.89 12.46
C GLY A 214 -15.86 -14.24 12.01
N ASP A 215 -16.77 -15.17 11.69
CA ASP A 215 -16.44 -16.56 11.33
C ASP A 215 -15.44 -16.65 10.16
N GLY A 216 -15.57 -15.73 9.20
CA GLY A 216 -14.65 -15.64 8.07
C GLY A 216 -13.24 -15.23 8.49
N ALA A 217 -13.11 -14.30 9.43
CA ALA A 217 -11.81 -13.88 9.94
C ALA A 217 -11.11 -15.01 10.69
N ASP A 218 -11.86 -15.82 11.45
CA ASP A 218 -11.33 -16.98 12.17
C ASP A 218 -10.80 -18.04 11.19
N VAL A 219 -11.54 -18.33 10.12
CA VAL A 219 -11.09 -19.24 9.06
C VAL A 219 -9.82 -18.73 8.39
N LEU A 220 -9.74 -17.44 8.09
CA LEU A 220 -8.54 -16.84 7.48
C LEU A 220 -7.31 -16.96 8.40
N ARG A 221 -7.44 -16.71 9.71
CA ARG A 221 -6.35 -16.91 10.71
C ARG A 221 -5.84 -18.33 10.72
N LEU A 222 -6.75 -19.32 10.80
CA LEU A 222 -6.40 -20.74 10.78
C LEU A 222 -5.68 -21.13 9.49
N THR A 223 -6.06 -20.57 8.37
CA THR A 223 -5.40 -20.84 7.08
C THR A 223 -3.98 -20.29 7.05
N GLN A 224 -3.76 -19.09 7.60
CA GLN A 224 -2.42 -18.48 7.65
C GLN A 224 -1.47 -19.28 8.56
N THR A 225 -1.95 -19.73 9.72
CA THR A 225 -1.14 -20.55 10.66
C THR A 225 -0.68 -21.86 10.04
N ARG A 226 -1.38 -22.40 9.05
CA ARG A 226 -1.00 -23.66 8.35
C ARG A 226 0.01 -23.44 7.22
N LEU A 227 0.20 -22.20 6.77
CA LEU A 227 1.08 -21.84 5.65
C LEU A 227 2.41 -21.21 6.13
N ALA A 228 2.50 -20.82 7.41
CA ALA A 228 3.70 -20.30 8.07
C ALA A 228 4.53 -21.43 8.65
#